data_c8522759bfce6c7b948986fbc8223322
#
_entry.id   c8522759bfce6c7b948986fbc8223322
#
_cell.length_a   1.000
_cell.length_b   1.000
_cell.length_c   1.000
_cell.angle_alpha   90.00
_cell.angle_beta   90.00
_cell.angle_gamma   90.00
#
_symmetry.space_group_name_H-M   'P 1'
#
loop_
_entity.id
_entity.type
_entity.pdbx_description
1 polymer ?
#
loop_
_entity_poly.entity_id
_entity_poly.type
_entity_poly.pdbx_seq_one_letter_code
_entity_poly.pdbx_strand_id
1 'polypeptide(L)'
;MSFLSATYSHYADVKIYDLSKNIYLIFFLLLASFFVLEFSFLTDDFSVLYVANNSNPNLPAYYKFSALWGGHEGSLLLFVLIISIWMMVFSLMSSYSKIEDKNLVLSFCHLVLFFLLGFIIFSSNPFERLIPIASMSGTDLNPLLQDFAFTIHPPILYFGYAGLIIPFSLALARCFNVKEGWTMHIRNWTVLSWSFLTLGIALGSWWAYYELGWGGWWFWDPVENSSLVPWLLATALFHSAIVSSSRKIFNNWTILLSILSVIGCFIGMFLVRSGILTSVHSFALDPERGLILLLITLAITLYSFFVFFKSDVSDNSSINYSIVSKAVSYTHLTLPTICS
;
A
#
# COMPACT_ATOMS: atom_id res chain seq x y z
N MET A 1 8.06 11.54 -16.60
CA MET A 1 8.04 13.02 -16.80
C MET A 1 7.82 13.75 -15.47
N SER A 2 6.73 13.51 -14.72
CA SER A 2 6.42 14.24 -13.47
C SER A 2 7.52 14.18 -12.41
N PHE A 3 8.15 13.00 -12.21
CA PHE A 3 9.22 12.84 -11.22
C PHE A 3 10.46 13.68 -11.56
N LEU A 4 10.97 13.59 -12.78
CA LEU A 4 12.15 14.35 -13.20
C LEU A 4 11.90 15.86 -13.20
N SER A 5 10.72 16.30 -13.62
CA SER A 5 10.39 17.72 -13.60
C SER A 5 10.23 18.27 -12.19
N ALA A 6 9.63 17.50 -11.27
CA ALA A 6 9.47 17.90 -9.87
C ALA A 6 10.81 17.98 -9.12
N THR A 7 11.72 17.02 -9.35
CA THR A 7 13.06 17.06 -8.77
C THR A 7 13.88 18.22 -9.32
N TYR A 8 13.84 18.46 -10.61
CA TYR A 8 14.53 19.59 -11.26
C TYR A 8 14.02 20.93 -10.72
N SER A 9 12.71 21.12 -10.58
CA SER A 9 12.16 22.37 -10.10
C SER A 9 12.43 22.65 -8.64
N HIS A 10 12.44 21.60 -7.81
CA HIS A 10 12.79 21.74 -6.40
C HIS A 10 14.20 22.35 -6.21
N TYR A 11 15.14 22.04 -7.12
CA TYR A 11 16.50 22.59 -7.08
C TYR A 11 16.68 23.87 -7.88
N ALA A 12 15.89 24.13 -8.93
CA ALA A 12 16.14 25.19 -9.89
C ALA A 12 15.19 26.41 -9.76
N ASP A 13 14.29 26.42 -8.76
CA ASP A 13 13.27 27.48 -8.56
C ASP A 13 12.45 27.82 -9.81
N VAL A 14 12.29 26.87 -10.74
CA VAL A 14 11.52 27.05 -11.98
C VAL A 14 10.04 26.85 -11.67
N LYS A 15 9.20 27.81 -12.07
CA LYS A 15 7.73 27.72 -11.94
C LYS A 15 7.19 26.47 -12.61
N ILE A 16 6.62 25.55 -11.86
CA ILE A 16 6.16 24.23 -12.35
C ILE A 16 4.66 24.05 -12.19
N TYR A 17 4.18 23.22 -13.11
CA TYR A 17 2.84 22.68 -13.13
C TYR A 17 2.46 22.00 -11.83
N ASP A 18 1.32 22.35 -11.26
CA ASP A 18 0.78 21.73 -10.07
C ASP A 18 0.38 20.28 -10.36
N LEU A 19 1.14 19.32 -9.82
CA LEU A 19 0.88 17.89 -10.01
C LEU A 19 -0.47 17.44 -9.43
N SER A 20 -1.09 18.24 -8.57
CA SER A 20 -2.42 17.94 -8.05
C SER A 20 -3.47 17.77 -9.15
N LYS A 21 -3.36 18.52 -10.25
CA LYS A 21 -4.27 18.39 -11.39
C LYS A 21 -4.18 17.04 -12.09
N ASN A 22 -2.96 16.49 -12.18
CA ASN A 22 -2.75 15.17 -12.77
C ASN A 22 -3.35 14.06 -11.89
N ILE A 23 -3.33 14.24 -10.56
CA ILE A 23 -3.89 13.25 -9.63
C ILE A 23 -5.40 13.11 -9.84
N TYR A 24 -6.13 14.20 -9.99
CA TYR A 24 -7.57 14.12 -10.26
C TYR A 24 -7.87 13.36 -11.54
N LEU A 25 -7.11 13.64 -12.62
CA LEU A 25 -7.27 12.91 -13.87
C LEU A 25 -6.98 11.42 -13.71
N ILE A 26 -5.87 11.06 -13.04
CA ILE A 26 -5.50 9.66 -12.78
C ILE A 26 -6.58 8.97 -11.95
N PHE A 27 -7.05 9.60 -10.88
CA PHE A 27 -8.11 9.06 -10.04
C PHE A 27 -9.38 8.79 -10.85
N PHE A 28 -9.86 9.74 -11.63
CA PHE A 28 -11.09 9.54 -12.43
C PHE A 28 -10.92 8.48 -13.51
N LEU A 29 -9.76 8.36 -14.13
CA LEU A 29 -9.47 7.30 -15.10
C LEU A 29 -9.44 5.91 -14.44
N LEU A 30 -8.80 5.77 -13.28
CA LEU A 30 -8.78 4.52 -12.52
C LEU A 30 -10.17 4.16 -11.98
N LEU A 31 -10.92 5.14 -11.50
CA LEU A 31 -12.30 4.96 -11.06
C LEU A 31 -13.20 4.49 -12.22
N ALA A 32 -13.06 5.11 -13.39
CA ALA A 32 -13.79 4.69 -14.59
C ALA A 32 -13.40 3.27 -15.01
N SER A 33 -12.10 2.94 -14.99
CA SER A 33 -11.62 1.57 -15.29
C SER A 33 -12.19 0.54 -14.31
N PHE A 34 -12.23 0.88 -13.03
CA PHE A 34 -12.83 0.03 -12.01
C PHE A 34 -14.31 -0.21 -12.27
N PHE A 35 -15.08 0.82 -12.58
CA PHE A 35 -16.51 0.69 -12.88
C PHE A 35 -16.78 -0.04 -14.20
N VAL A 36 -15.92 0.09 -15.20
CA VAL A 36 -16.04 -0.68 -16.46
C VAL A 36 -15.86 -2.17 -16.18
N LEU A 37 -14.88 -2.55 -15.37
CA LEU A 37 -14.68 -3.94 -14.98
C LEU A 37 -15.84 -4.46 -14.14
N GLU A 38 -16.32 -3.68 -13.17
CA GLU A 38 -17.48 -4.00 -12.35
C GLU A 38 -18.74 -4.20 -13.19
N PHE A 39 -18.96 -3.32 -14.16
CA PHE A 39 -20.07 -3.46 -15.10
C PHE A 39 -19.98 -4.77 -15.91
N SER A 40 -18.76 -5.17 -16.31
CA SER A 40 -18.55 -6.44 -17.00
C SER A 40 -18.90 -7.67 -16.13
N PHE A 41 -18.63 -7.60 -14.82
CA PHE A 41 -19.07 -8.65 -13.87
C PHE A 41 -20.60 -8.69 -13.72
N LEU A 42 -21.23 -7.53 -13.54
CA LEU A 42 -22.68 -7.46 -13.32
C LEU A 42 -23.50 -7.84 -14.55
N THR A 43 -22.95 -7.66 -15.74
CA THR A 43 -23.59 -8.01 -17.03
C THR A 43 -23.18 -9.37 -17.57
N ASP A 44 -22.35 -10.14 -16.84
CA ASP A 44 -21.85 -11.45 -17.26
C ASP A 44 -21.12 -11.40 -18.63
N ASP A 45 -20.29 -10.37 -18.84
CA ASP A 45 -19.50 -10.24 -20.07
C ASP A 45 -18.33 -11.24 -20.07
N PHE A 46 -18.62 -12.50 -20.36
CA PHE A 46 -17.62 -13.56 -20.42
C PHE A 46 -16.66 -13.46 -21.62
N SER A 47 -16.76 -12.43 -22.43
CA SER A 47 -15.70 -12.08 -23.38
C SER A 47 -14.46 -11.49 -22.70
N VAL A 48 -14.60 -10.98 -21.47
CA VAL A 48 -13.48 -10.59 -20.60
C VAL A 48 -12.98 -11.84 -19.87
N LEU A 49 -11.71 -12.19 -20.10
CA LEU A 49 -11.09 -13.40 -19.52
C LEU A 49 -11.21 -13.42 -17.99
N TYR A 50 -10.98 -12.27 -17.35
CA TYR A 50 -11.04 -12.15 -15.90
C TYR A 50 -12.45 -12.43 -15.35
N VAL A 51 -13.49 -11.94 -16.00
CA VAL A 51 -14.90 -12.22 -15.64
C VAL A 51 -15.23 -13.70 -15.86
N ALA A 52 -14.81 -14.27 -16.98
CA ALA A 52 -15.03 -15.69 -17.28
C ALA A 52 -14.37 -16.63 -16.24
N ASN A 53 -13.24 -16.22 -15.66
CA ASN A 53 -12.52 -17.02 -14.66
C ASN A 53 -13.01 -16.85 -13.22
N ASN A 54 -13.82 -15.82 -12.92
CA ASN A 54 -14.18 -15.47 -11.53
C ASN A 54 -15.66 -15.22 -11.30
N SER A 55 -16.54 -15.52 -12.28
CA SER A 55 -17.98 -15.29 -12.16
C SER A 55 -18.79 -16.27 -13.00
N ASN A 56 -20.06 -16.45 -12.66
CA ASN A 56 -21.04 -17.17 -13.47
C ASN A 56 -22.43 -16.51 -13.37
N PRO A 57 -23.39 -16.85 -14.26
CA PRO A 57 -24.70 -16.22 -14.25
C PRO A 57 -25.52 -16.42 -12.97
N ASN A 58 -25.26 -17.51 -12.23
CA ASN A 58 -26.00 -17.85 -11.00
C ASN A 58 -25.38 -17.22 -9.75
N LEU A 59 -24.18 -16.60 -9.87
CA LEU A 59 -23.52 -15.94 -8.75
C LEU A 59 -24.35 -14.71 -8.30
N PRO A 60 -24.71 -14.60 -7.01
CA PRO A 60 -25.41 -13.41 -6.49
C PRO A 60 -24.68 -12.10 -6.81
N ALA A 61 -25.43 -11.05 -7.15
CA ALA A 61 -24.86 -9.77 -7.61
C ALA A 61 -23.84 -9.18 -6.62
N TYR A 62 -24.07 -9.33 -5.33
CA TYR A 62 -23.14 -8.81 -4.32
C TYR A 62 -21.81 -9.58 -4.29
N TYR A 63 -21.81 -10.87 -4.64
CA TYR A 63 -20.57 -11.63 -4.83
C TYR A 63 -19.91 -11.33 -6.19
N LYS A 64 -20.68 -11.00 -7.23
CA LYS A 64 -20.10 -10.46 -8.48
C LYS A 64 -19.33 -9.17 -8.21
N PHE A 65 -19.85 -8.31 -7.33
CA PHE A 65 -19.13 -7.11 -6.90
C PHE A 65 -17.81 -7.43 -6.19
N SER A 66 -17.80 -8.36 -5.25
CA SER A 66 -16.58 -8.75 -4.54
C SER A 66 -15.63 -9.61 -5.37
N ALA A 67 -16.11 -10.32 -6.37
CA ALA A 67 -15.30 -11.10 -7.30
C ALA A 67 -14.28 -10.24 -8.06
N LEU A 68 -14.55 -8.94 -8.22
CA LEU A 68 -13.62 -8.01 -8.83
C LEU A 68 -12.24 -8.05 -8.14
N TRP A 69 -12.17 -8.18 -6.83
CA TRP A 69 -10.90 -8.32 -6.11
C TRP A 69 -10.56 -9.73 -5.67
N GLY A 70 -11.32 -10.72 -6.13
CA GLY A 70 -11.10 -12.13 -5.84
C GLY A 70 -9.89 -12.76 -6.57
N GLY A 71 -9.34 -12.09 -7.56
CA GLY A 71 -8.20 -12.59 -8.36
C GLY A 71 -7.08 -11.55 -8.48
N HIS A 72 -6.02 -11.95 -9.20
CA HIS A 72 -4.79 -11.16 -9.36
C HIS A 72 -5.04 -9.77 -9.98
N GLU A 73 -5.74 -9.74 -11.10
CA GLU A 73 -5.85 -8.58 -11.98
C GLU A 73 -6.71 -7.49 -11.34
N GLY A 74 -7.92 -7.85 -10.92
CA GLY A 74 -8.86 -6.89 -10.37
C GLY A 74 -8.47 -6.40 -8.99
N SER A 75 -7.88 -7.25 -8.13
CA SER A 75 -7.37 -6.83 -6.83
C SER A 75 -6.23 -5.81 -6.95
N LEU A 76 -5.40 -5.90 -7.99
CA LEU A 76 -4.36 -4.93 -8.23
C LEU A 76 -4.93 -3.61 -8.80
N LEU A 77 -5.96 -3.68 -9.65
CA LEU A 77 -6.69 -2.49 -10.11
C LEU A 77 -7.31 -1.74 -8.93
N LEU A 78 -7.94 -2.46 -7.98
CA LEU A 78 -8.43 -1.88 -6.74
C LEU A 78 -7.29 -1.23 -5.94
N PHE A 79 -6.14 -1.88 -5.82
CA PHE A 79 -5.00 -1.37 -5.07
C PHE A 79 -4.46 -0.05 -5.64
N VAL A 80 -4.28 0.05 -6.96
CA VAL A 80 -3.82 1.31 -7.59
C VAL A 80 -4.88 2.41 -7.53
N LEU A 81 -6.17 2.07 -7.58
CA LEU A 81 -7.26 3.02 -7.33
C LEU A 81 -7.17 3.58 -5.92
N ILE A 82 -6.96 2.74 -4.90
CA ILE A 82 -6.79 3.18 -3.50
C ILE A 82 -5.55 4.06 -3.33
N ILE A 83 -4.43 3.74 -4.00
CA ILE A 83 -3.25 4.64 -4.02
C ILE A 83 -3.66 6.02 -4.56
N SER A 84 -4.40 6.08 -5.64
CA SER A 84 -4.84 7.36 -6.21
C SER A 84 -5.77 8.14 -5.28
N ILE A 85 -6.61 7.46 -4.50
CA ILE A 85 -7.43 8.07 -3.44
C ILE A 85 -6.52 8.69 -2.37
N TRP A 86 -5.52 7.97 -1.87
CA TRP A 86 -4.56 8.50 -0.90
C TRP A 86 -3.80 9.73 -1.43
N MET A 87 -3.35 9.68 -2.68
CA MET A 87 -2.69 10.83 -3.33
C MET A 87 -3.63 12.02 -3.43
N MET A 88 -4.90 11.81 -3.78
CA MET A 88 -5.91 12.87 -3.86
C MET A 88 -6.17 13.47 -2.47
N VAL A 89 -6.40 12.64 -1.45
CA VAL A 89 -6.63 13.09 -0.06
C VAL A 89 -5.40 13.85 0.47
N PHE A 90 -4.19 13.34 0.22
CA PHE A 90 -2.95 14.06 0.56
C PHE A 90 -2.89 15.41 -0.15
N SER A 91 -3.19 15.45 -1.44
CA SER A 91 -3.17 16.69 -2.22
C SER A 91 -4.15 17.75 -1.70
N LEU A 92 -5.31 17.33 -1.21
CA LEU A 92 -6.35 18.21 -0.65
C LEU A 92 -6.03 18.69 0.78
N MET A 93 -5.50 17.78 1.61
CA MET A 93 -5.32 18.04 3.06
C MET A 93 -3.95 18.64 3.40
N SER A 94 -2.94 18.46 2.54
CA SER A 94 -1.59 18.92 2.82
C SER A 94 -1.39 20.36 2.42
N SER A 95 -1.07 21.21 3.39
CA SER A 95 -0.68 22.60 3.18
C SER A 95 0.84 22.71 3.27
N TYR A 96 1.47 23.04 2.16
CA TYR A 96 2.90 23.40 2.08
C TYR A 96 3.02 24.87 1.69
N SER A 97 4.00 25.56 2.29
CA SER A 97 4.32 26.96 1.92
C SER A 97 4.84 27.04 0.48
N LYS A 98 5.52 25.98 0.01
CA LYS A 98 6.04 25.82 -1.34
C LYS A 98 5.35 24.70 -2.08
N ILE A 99 4.81 24.98 -3.26
CA ILE A 99 4.16 24.01 -4.11
C ILE A 99 5.15 22.94 -4.63
N GLU A 100 6.42 23.31 -4.78
CA GLU A 100 7.50 22.43 -5.20
C GLU A 100 7.71 21.28 -4.22
N ASP A 101 7.65 21.57 -2.91
CA ASP A 101 7.80 20.57 -1.84
C ASP A 101 6.66 19.56 -1.88
N LYS A 102 5.42 20.02 -2.05
CA LYS A 102 4.25 19.16 -2.24
C LYS A 102 4.37 18.30 -3.50
N ASN A 103 4.77 18.92 -4.61
CA ASN A 103 4.96 18.24 -5.89
C ASN A 103 6.04 17.16 -5.79
N LEU A 104 7.10 17.39 -5.03
CA LEU A 104 8.15 16.39 -4.83
C LEU A 104 7.61 15.15 -4.10
N VAL A 105 6.82 15.32 -3.03
CA VAL A 105 6.16 14.19 -2.35
C VAL A 105 5.26 13.43 -3.31
N LEU A 106 4.41 14.15 -4.05
CA LEU A 106 3.49 13.54 -5.02
C LEU A 106 4.24 12.84 -6.17
N SER A 107 5.42 13.31 -6.56
CA SER A 107 6.22 12.68 -7.61
C SER A 107 6.74 11.29 -7.20
N PHE A 108 7.07 11.08 -5.92
CA PHE A 108 7.43 9.75 -5.41
C PHE A 108 6.22 8.81 -5.40
N CYS A 109 5.03 9.31 -5.05
CA CYS A 109 3.80 8.52 -5.18
C CYS A 109 3.54 8.13 -6.65
N HIS A 110 3.71 9.07 -7.59
CA HIS A 110 3.57 8.79 -9.02
C HIS A 110 4.58 7.76 -9.53
N LEU A 111 5.81 7.77 -9.00
CA LEU A 111 6.83 6.78 -9.36
C LEU A 111 6.39 5.36 -8.97
N VAL A 112 5.88 5.19 -7.76
CA VAL A 112 5.34 3.89 -7.31
C VAL A 112 4.14 3.48 -8.18
N LEU A 113 3.20 4.40 -8.40
CA LEU A 113 2.01 4.14 -9.21
C LEU A 113 2.38 3.79 -10.66
N PHE A 114 3.40 4.43 -11.23
CA PHE A 114 3.91 4.15 -12.57
C PHE A 114 4.37 2.70 -12.73
N PHE A 115 5.15 2.18 -11.78
CA PHE A 115 5.60 0.78 -11.82
C PHE A 115 4.44 -0.19 -11.68
N LEU A 116 3.48 0.09 -10.80
CA LEU A 116 2.31 -0.77 -10.62
C LEU A 116 1.37 -0.75 -11.84
N LEU A 117 1.15 0.42 -12.45
CA LEU A 117 0.37 0.51 -13.69
C LEU A 117 1.07 -0.21 -14.85
N GLY A 118 2.40 -0.08 -14.95
CA GLY A 118 3.17 -0.86 -15.91
C GLY A 118 2.97 -2.37 -15.70
N PHE A 119 3.02 -2.83 -14.46
CA PHE A 119 2.76 -4.24 -14.13
C PHE A 119 1.33 -4.66 -14.53
N ILE A 120 0.31 -3.84 -14.26
CA ILE A 120 -1.08 -4.12 -14.68
C ILE A 120 -1.15 -4.27 -16.21
N ILE A 121 -0.60 -3.32 -16.96
CA ILE A 121 -0.72 -3.30 -18.43
C ILE A 121 -0.02 -4.48 -19.08
N PHE A 122 1.17 -4.84 -18.61
CA PHE A 122 2.03 -5.82 -19.28
C PHE A 122 1.91 -7.24 -18.73
N SER A 123 1.47 -7.42 -17.47
CA SER A 123 1.50 -8.73 -16.81
C SER A 123 0.21 -9.13 -16.10
N SER A 124 -0.68 -8.18 -15.79
CA SER A 124 -1.87 -8.46 -14.98
C SER A 124 -3.07 -7.66 -15.46
N ASN A 125 -3.36 -7.73 -16.76
CA ASN A 125 -4.39 -6.93 -17.41
C ASN A 125 -5.81 -7.50 -17.13
N PRO A 126 -6.67 -6.79 -16.37
CA PRO A 126 -8.01 -7.27 -16.07
C PRO A 126 -8.99 -7.17 -17.27
N PHE A 127 -8.58 -6.52 -18.37
CA PHE A 127 -9.41 -6.30 -19.56
C PHE A 127 -9.03 -7.20 -20.73
N GLU A 128 -8.24 -8.24 -20.48
CA GLU A 128 -7.89 -9.21 -21.52
C GLU A 128 -9.15 -9.88 -22.09
N ARG A 129 -9.22 -10.00 -23.42
CA ARG A 129 -10.38 -10.51 -24.14
C ARG A 129 -10.17 -11.91 -24.70
N LEU A 130 -11.19 -12.76 -24.56
CA LEU A 130 -11.27 -14.04 -25.24
C LEU A 130 -11.70 -13.82 -26.68
N ILE A 131 -10.77 -13.92 -27.62
CA ILE A 131 -11.00 -13.74 -29.05
C ILE A 131 -10.48 -15.00 -29.77
N PRO A 132 -11.19 -15.57 -30.73
CA PRO A 132 -12.45 -15.10 -31.37
C PRO A 132 -13.73 -15.57 -30.68
N ILE A 133 -13.66 -16.50 -29.73
CA ILE A 133 -14.83 -17.11 -29.13
C ILE A 133 -14.88 -16.81 -27.64
N ALA A 134 -15.91 -16.07 -27.21
CA ALA A 134 -16.20 -15.88 -25.80
C ALA A 134 -16.76 -17.17 -25.18
N SER A 135 -16.51 -17.39 -23.89
CA SER A 135 -17.15 -18.45 -23.13
C SER A 135 -18.68 -18.22 -23.06
N MET A 136 -19.46 -19.28 -23.15
CA MET A 136 -20.94 -19.20 -22.95
C MET A 136 -21.31 -19.08 -21.46
N SER A 137 -20.42 -19.49 -20.56
CA SER A 137 -20.57 -19.36 -19.11
C SER A 137 -19.16 -19.25 -18.49
N GLY A 138 -19.05 -18.53 -17.38
CA GLY A 138 -17.81 -18.47 -16.62
C GLY A 138 -17.67 -19.61 -15.63
N THR A 139 -16.48 -19.70 -15.04
CA THR A 139 -16.21 -20.53 -13.87
C THR A 139 -16.72 -19.81 -12.61
N ASP A 140 -17.02 -20.55 -11.54
CA ASP A 140 -17.52 -19.92 -10.33
C ASP A 140 -16.41 -19.18 -9.57
N LEU A 141 -16.81 -18.19 -8.77
CA LEU A 141 -15.92 -17.62 -7.74
C LEU A 141 -15.60 -18.73 -6.73
N ASN A 142 -14.35 -18.80 -6.29
CA ASN A 142 -13.94 -19.74 -5.25
C ASN A 142 -14.93 -19.68 -4.06
N PRO A 143 -15.53 -20.81 -3.64
CA PRO A 143 -16.53 -20.85 -2.57
C PRO A 143 -16.07 -20.17 -1.27
N LEU A 144 -14.79 -20.28 -0.89
CA LEU A 144 -14.22 -19.60 0.30
C LEU A 144 -14.28 -18.07 0.20
N LEU A 145 -14.36 -17.53 -1.03
CA LEU A 145 -14.47 -16.09 -1.27
C LEU A 145 -15.94 -15.61 -1.34
N GLN A 146 -16.90 -16.52 -1.35
CA GLN A 146 -18.33 -16.21 -1.30
C GLN A 146 -18.79 -15.96 0.14
N ASP A 147 -18.15 -14.98 0.78
CA ASP A 147 -18.33 -14.64 2.18
C ASP A 147 -18.38 -13.11 2.40
N PHE A 148 -19.13 -12.69 3.43
CA PHE A 148 -19.29 -11.28 3.75
C PHE A 148 -17.97 -10.62 4.21
N ALA A 149 -17.19 -11.30 5.04
CA ALA A 149 -15.92 -10.74 5.51
C ALA A 149 -14.91 -10.60 4.36
N PHE A 150 -14.91 -11.55 3.39
CA PHE A 150 -14.13 -11.40 2.18
C PHE A 150 -14.53 -10.15 1.36
N THR A 151 -15.80 -9.77 1.37
CA THR A 151 -16.24 -8.56 0.65
C THR A 151 -15.62 -7.28 1.24
N ILE A 152 -15.41 -7.21 2.56
CA ILE A 152 -14.95 -5.98 3.25
C ILE A 152 -13.48 -6.01 3.66
N HIS A 153 -12.92 -7.18 4.01
CA HIS A 153 -11.57 -7.30 4.53
C HIS A 153 -10.48 -6.85 3.54
N PRO A 154 -10.41 -7.34 2.26
CA PRO A 154 -9.33 -6.99 1.37
C PRO A 154 -9.29 -5.50 1.01
N PRO A 155 -10.40 -4.81 0.70
CA PRO A 155 -10.38 -3.37 0.49
C PRO A 155 -9.84 -2.59 1.68
N ILE A 156 -10.25 -2.92 2.92
CA ILE A 156 -9.79 -2.24 4.12
C ILE A 156 -8.29 -2.47 4.34
N LEU A 157 -7.81 -3.71 4.15
CA LEU A 157 -6.38 -4.04 4.24
C LEU A 157 -5.57 -3.24 3.20
N TYR A 158 -6.09 -3.13 1.97
CA TYR A 158 -5.44 -2.36 0.91
C TYR A 158 -5.39 -0.86 1.21
N PHE A 159 -6.38 -0.29 1.88
CA PHE A 159 -6.29 1.08 2.39
C PHE A 159 -5.11 1.24 3.35
N GLY A 160 -4.84 0.26 4.19
CA GLY A 160 -3.69 0.27 5.07
C GLY A 160 -2.36 0.20 4.31
N TYR A 161 -2.19 -0.76 3.42
CA TYR A 161 -0.96 -0.93 2.62
C TYR A 161 -0.68 0.28 1.72
N ALA A 162 -1.68 0.72 0.95
CA ALA A 162 -1.54 1.84 0.04
C ALA A 162 -1.26 3.15 0.77
N GLY A 163 -1.84 3.32 1.96
CA GLY A 163 -1.65 4.51 2.77
C GLY A 163 -0.21 4.72 3.22
N LEU A 164 0.57 3.65 3.42
CA LEU A 164 1.99 3.75 3.81
C LEU A 164 2.88 4.35 2.70
N ILE A 165 2.41 4.43 1.45
CA ILE A 165 3.12 5.11 0.37
C ILE A 165 3.26 6.61 0.64
N ILE A 166 2.32 7.23 1.36
CA ILE A 166 2.41 8.67 1.72
C ILE A 166 3.57 8.94 2.68
N PRO A 167 3.68 8.30 3.87
CA PRO A 167 4.83 8.51 4.76
C PRO A 167 6.17 8.12 4.11
N PHE A 168 6.20 7.11 3.24
CA PHE A 168 7.37 6.76 2.43
C PHE A 168 7.79 7.92 1.51
N SER A 169 6.84 8.48 0.76
CA SER A 169 7.11 9.59 -0.16
C SER A 169 7.55 10.85 0.58
N LEU A 170 6.98 11.12 1.76
CA LEU A 170 7.41 12.19 2.67
C LEU A 170 8.85 11.97 3.16
N ALA A 171 9.20 10.74 3.50
CA ALA A 171 10.56 10.39 3.95
C ALA A 171 11.59 10.59 2.83
N LEU A 172 11.29 10.16 1.59
CA LEU A 172 12.15 10.40 0.45
C LEU A 172 12.26 11.91 0.13
N ALA A 173 11.15 12.65 0.15
CA ALA A 173 11.18 14.10 -0.06
C ALA A 173 12.03 14.80 1.02
N ARG A 174 12.02 14.31 2.26
CA ARG A 174 12.90 14.81 3.32
C ARG A 174 14.39 14.62 2.98
N CYS A 175 14.76 13.53 2.34
CA CYS A 175 16.13 13.32 1.84
C CYS A 175 16.54 14.35 0.77
N PHE A 176 15.59 14.98 0.09
CA PHE A 176 15.77 16.09 -0.85
C PHE A 176 15.53 17.47 -0.19
N ASN A 177 15.73 17.58 1.14
CA ASN A 177 15.62 18.82 1.91
C ASN A 177 14.23 19.43 2.11
N VAL A 178 13.14 18.70 1.85
CA VAL A 178 11.81 19.14 2.28
C VAL A 178 11.73 19.06 3.81
N LYS A 179 11.67 20.21 4.48
CA LYS A 179 11.79 20.30 5.96
C LYS A 179 10.48 20.64 6.66
N GLU A 180 9.54 21.24 5.93
CA GLU A 180 8.28 21.74 6.52
C GLU A 180 7.44 20.63 7.11
N GLY A 181 7.29 20.60 8.43
CA GLY A 181 6.37 19.72 9.17
C GLY A 181 6.49 18.22 8.90
N TRP A 182 7.57 17.76 8.27
CA TRP A 182 7.70 16.42 7.71
C TRP A 182 7.44 15.29 8.73
N THR A 183 7.95 15.41 9.96
CA THR A 183 7.76 14.39 10.99
C THR A 183 6.33 14.29 11.48
N MET A 184 5.64 15.43 11.59
CA MET A 184 4.22 15.47 11.95
C MET A 184 3.36 14.91 10.84
N HIS A 185 3.67 15.21 9.59
CA HIS A 185 2.99 14.62 8.44
C HIS A 185 3.20 13.10 8.40
N ILE A 186 4.44 12.62 8.51
CA ILE A 186 4.73 11.17 8.58
C ILE A 186 3.90 10.53 9.69
N ARG A 187 3.91 11.08 10.92
CA ARG A 187 3.14 10.55 12.04
C ARG A 187 1.64 10.42 11.68
N ASN A 188 1.04 11.49 11.21
CA ASN A 188 -0.40 11.54 10.99
C ASN A 188 -0.85 10.56 9.90
N TRP A 189 -0.13 10.50 8.77
CA TRP A 189 -0.42 9.59 7.68
C TRP A 189 -0.12 8.13 8.05
N THR A 190 0.93 7.89 8.85
CA THR A 190 1.24 6.54 9.34
C THR A 190 0.15 6.04 10.29
N VAL A 191 -0.31 6.85 11.24
CA VAL A 191 -1.38 6.45 12.18
C VAL A 191 -2.66 6.11 11.44
N LEU A 192 -3.03 6.90 10.44
CA LEU A 192 -4.22 6.63 9.63
C LEU A 192 -4.08 5.31 8.84
N SER A 193 -2.95 5.09 8.17
CA SER A 193 -2.66 3.85 7.44
C SER A 193 -2.59 2.64 8.36
N TRP A 194 -1.95 2.79 9.52
CA TRP A 194 -1.85 1.77 10.56
C TRP A 194 -3.22 1.37 11.12
N SER A 195 -4.14 2.34 11.26
CA SER A 195 -5.51 2.06 11.71
C SER A 195 -6.27 1.18 10.71
N PHE A 196 -6.13 1.45 9.40
CA PHE A 196 -6.69 0.59 8.35
C PHE A 196 -6.03 -0.79 8.34
N LEU A 197 -4.70 -0.88 8.50
CA LEU A 197 -4.02 -2.17 8.62
C LEU A 197 -4.51 -2.97 9.82
N THR A 198 -4.66 -2.33 10.98
CA THR A 198 -5.16 -2.98 12.20
C THR A 198 -6.56 -3.54 11.99
N LEU A 199 -7.46 -2.72 11.42
CA LEU A 199 -8.82 -3.15 11.14
C LEU A 199 -8.85 -4.26 10.07
N GLY A 200 -8.05 -4.11 9.01
CA GLY A 200 -7.94 -5.11 7.95
C GLY A 200 -7.43 -6.45 8.49
N ILE A 201 -6.35 -6.45 9.28
CA ILE A 201 -5.82 -7.68 9.91
C ILE A 201 -6.87 -8.31 10.83
N ALA A 202 -7.54 -7.52 11.67
CA ALA A 202 -8.58 -8.04 12.57
C ALA A 202 -9.76 -8.69 11.82
N LEU A 203 -10.20 -8.06 10.72
CA LEU A 203 -11.27 -8.62 9.87
C LEU A 203 -10.81 -9.89 9.15
N GLY A 204 -9.56 -9.96 8.69
CA GLY A 204 -8.99 -11.16 8.08
C GLY A 204 -8.86 -12.31 9.07
N SER A 205 -8.42 -12.02 10.30
CA SER A 205 -8.38 -13.00 11.38
C SER A 205 -9.78 -13.53 11.73
N TRP A 206 -10.78 -12.65 11.76
CA TRP A 206 -12.17 -13.03 11.98
C TRP A 206 -12.69 -13.93 10.86
N TRP A 207 -12.45 -13.59 9.60
CA TRP A 207 -12.81 -14.41 8.44
C TRP A 207 -12.16 -15.80 8.50
N ALA A 208 -10.85 -15.86 8.75
CA ALA A 208 -10.12 -17.12 8.85
C ALA A 208 -10.64 -18.00 9.99
N TYR A 209 -11.01 -17.39 11.12
CA TYR A 209 -11.52 -18.11 12.29
C TYR A 209 -12.79 -18.93 12.00
N TYR A 210 -13.78 -18.33 11.36
CA TYR A 210 -15.05 -19.03 11.14
C TYR A 210 -15.14 -19.74 9.79
N GLU A 211 -14.53 -19.18 8.74
CA GLU A 211 -14.63 -19.75 7.38
C GLU A 211 -13.65 -20.92 7.17
N LEU A 212 -12.43 -20.78 7.65
CA LEU A 212 -11.41 -21.81 7.49
C LEU A 212 -11.41 -22.84 8.61
N GLY A 213 -12.17 -22.61 9.67
CA GLY A 213 -12.27 -23.56 10.81
C GLY A 213 -10.97 -23.73 11.57
N TRP A 214 -10.09 -22.74 11.55
CA TRP A 214 -8.76 -22.84 12.16
C TRP A 214 -8.76 -22.85 13.70
N GLY A 215 -9.85 -22.65 14.39
CA GLY A 215 -9.95 -22.74 15.84
C GLY A 215 -9.21 -21.67 16.65
N GLY A 216 -8.68 -20.64 16.00
CA GLY A 216 -7.99 -19.50 16.61
C GLY A 216 -7.98 -18.27 15.71
N TRP A 217 -7.59 -17.12 16.29
CA TRP A 217 -7.56 -15.84 15.57
C TRP A 217 -6.28 -15.61 14.76
N TRP A 218 -5.23 -16.39 14.97
CA TRP A 218 -3.94 -16.24 14.30
C TRP A 218 -3.25 -17.59 14.16
N PHE A 219 -2.84 -17.94 12.97
CA PHE A 219 -2.28 -19.26 12.65
C PHE A 219 -0.83 -19.21 12.14
N TRP A 220 -0.23 -18.05 12.14
CA TRP A 220 1.12 -17.86 11.62
C TRP A 220 1.24 -18.28 10.14
N ASP A 221 0.14 -18.22 9.42
CA ASP A 221 0.14 -18.42 7.97
C ASP A 221 1.12 -17.43 7.30
N PRO A 222 1.88 -17.83 6.27
CA PRO A 222 2.85 -16.94 5.63
C PRO A 222 2.25 -15.62 5.14
N VAL A 223 0.99 -15.62 4.67
CA VAL A 223 0.33 -14.40 4.23
C VAL A 223 -0.16 -13.56 5.39
N GLU A 224 -0.64 -14.15 6.49
CA GLU A 224 -0.92 -13.42 7.73
C GLU A 224 0.34 -12.69 8.22
N ASN A 225 1.47 -13.41 8.29
CA ASN A 225 2.75 -12.82 8.69
C ASN A 225 3.20 -11.71 7.74
N SER A 226 2.91 -11.83 6.45
CA SER A 226 3.24 -10.79 5.47
C SER A 226 2.49 -9.48 5.71
N SER A 227 1.32 -9.52 6.36
CA SER A 227 0.57 -8.34 6.78
C SER A 227 1.06 -7.78 8.13
N LEU A 228 1.49 -8.65 9.01
CA LEU A 228 2.00 -8.29 10.34
C LEU A 228 3.31 -7.49 10.28
N VAL A 229 4.22 -7.84 9.35
CA VAL A 229 5.52 -7.16 9.22
C VAL A 229 5.36 -5.66 8.95
N PRO A 230 4.65 -5.18 7.91
CA PRO A 230 4.45 -3.74 7.72
C PRO A 230 3.65 -3.09 8.84
N TRP A 231 2.76 -3.80 9.53
CA TRP A 231 2.05 -3.29 10.70
C TRP A 231 3.00 -3.01 11.87
N LEU A 232 3.94 -3.92 12.16
CA LEU A 232 4.97 -3.72 13.20
C LEU A 232 5.92 -2.57 12.83
N LEU A 233 6.35 -2.50 11.56
CA LEU A 233 7.20 -1.42 11.08
C LEU A 233 6.49 -0.06 11.15
N ALA A 234 5.21 0.00 10.80
CA ALA A 234 4.40 1.22 10.92
C ALA A 234 4.19 1.61 12.40
N THR A 235 4.05 0.62 13.30
CA THR A 235 4.00 0.86 14.75
C THR A 235 5.29 1.53 15.24
N ALA A 236 6.44 0.99 14.86
CA ALA A 236 7.73 1.60 15.19
C ALA A 236 7.89 2.99 14.55
N LEU A 237 7.41 3.16 13.31
CA LEU A 237 7.49 4.39 12.56
C LEU A 237 6.76 5.55 13.24
N PHE A 238 5.49 5.38 13.63
CA PHE A 238 4.77 6.49 14.24
C PHE A 238 5.34 6.86 15.62
N HIS A 239 5.86 5.90 16.40
CA HIS A 239 6.57 6.18 17.63
C HIS A 239 7.87 6.94 17.39
N SER A 240 8.68 6.53 16.40
CA SER A 240 9.87 7.25 15.98
C SER A 240 9.55 8.69 15.53
N ALA A 241 8.47 8.86 14.74
CA ALA A 241 8.04 10.17 14.27
C ALA A 241 7.58 11.11 15.42
N ILE A 242 6.93 10.57 16.47
CA ILE A 242 6.57 11.34 17.67
C ILE A 242 7.83 11.87 18.35
N VAL A 243 8.84 11.04 18.54
CA VAL A 243 10.09 11.43 19.18
C VAL A 243 10.87 12.42 18.28
N SER A 244 10.91 12.16 16.98
CA SER A 244 11.57 13.04 16.03
C SER A 244 10.90 14.42 15.96
N SER A 245 9.58 14.51 16.02
CA SER A 245 8.87 15.78 16.02
C SER A 245 9.12 16.62 17.30
N SER A 246 9.19 15.95 18.45
CA SER A 246 9.31 16.61 19.76
C SER A 246 10.75 16.93 20.15
N ARG A 247 11.71 16.04 19.84
CA ARG A 247 13.10 16.13 20.30
C ARG A 247 14.12 16.31 19.18
N LYS A 248 13.71 16.21 17.91
CA LYS A 248 14.56 16.29 16.70
C LYS A 248 15.71 15.26 16.72
N ILE A 249 15.43 14.08 17.24
CA ILE A 249 16.29 12.89 17.25
C ILE A 249 15.55 11.74 16.57
N PHE A 250 16.25 10.69 16.16
CA PHE A 250 15.69 9.57 15.39
C PHE A 250 15.18 9.98 14.00
N ASN A 251 15.68 11.07 13.42
CA ASN A 251 15.31 11.49 12.08
C ASN A 251 15.63 10.39 11.05
N ASN A 252 16.85 9.84 11.11
CA ASN A 252 17.29 8.75 10.23
C ASN A 252 16.47 7.48 10.45
N TRP A 253 16.14 7.15 11.70
CA TRP A 253 15.26 6.01 12.01
C TRP A 253 13.85 6.20 11.45
N THR A 254 13.29 7.40 11.55
CA THR A 254 11.97 7.73 11.01
C THR A 254 11.94 7.56 9.49
N ILE A 255 12.99 7.99 8.77
CA ILE A 255 13.11 7.80 7.33
C ILE A 255 13.26 6.32 7.00
N LEU A 256 14.18 5.61 7.68
CA LEU A 256 14.44 4.20 7.46
C LEU A 256 13.18 3.34 7.67
N LEU A 257 12.45 3.56 8.77
CA LEU A 257 11.23 2.84 9.07
C LEU A 257 10.12 3.13 8.05
N SER A 258 10.03 4.35 7.52
CA SER A 258 9.11 4.68 6.43
C SER A 258 9.42 3.87 5.16
N ILE A 259 10.70 3.76 4.81
CA ILE A 259 11.17 2.97 3.66
C ILE A 259 10.87 1.48 3.89
N LEU A 260 11.25 0.94 5.05
CA LEU A 260 11.06 -0.48 5.37
C LEU A 260 9.58 -0.86 5.44
N SER A 261 8.69 0.03 5.90
CA SER A 261 7.24 -0.23 5.94
C SER A 261 6.67 -0.49 4.54
N VAL A 262 7.04 0.31 3.56
CA VAL A 262 6.60 0.12 2.17
C VAL A 262 7.27 -1.09 1.53
N ILE A 263 8.56 -1.31 1.78
CA ILE A 263 9.25 -2.54 1.32
C ILE A 263 8.54 -3.77 1.87
N GLY A 264 8.16 -3.77 3.16
CA GLY A 264 7.36 -4.84 3.76
C GLY A 264 6.03 -5.08 3.05
N CYS A 265 5.31 -4.01 2.65
CA CYS A 265 4.09 -4.13 1.86
C CYS A 265 4.35 -4.76 0.48
N PHE A 266 5.41 -4.35 -0.23
CA PHE A 266 5.76 -4.91 -1.54
C PHE A 266 6.22 -6.37 -1.45
N ILE A 267 6.98 -6.74 -0.41
CA ILE A 267 7.33 -8.14 -0.13
C ILE A 267 6.07 -8.95 0.14
N GLY A 268 5.15 -8.45 0.96
CA GLY A 268 3.86 -9.11 1.20
C GLY A 268 3.06 -9.29 -0.10
N MET A 269 2.99 -8.26 -0.93
CA MET A 269 2.33 -8.32 -2.24
C MET A 269 2.99 -9.37 -3.16
N PHE A 270 4.32 -9.45 -3.17
CA PHE A 270 5.07 -10.48 -3.89
C PHE A 270 4.72 -11.88 -3.38
N LEU A 271 4.76 -12.12 -2.07
CA LEU A 271 4.49 -13.43 -1.47
C LEU A 271 3.07 -13.93 -1.80
N VAL A 272 2.07 -13.06 -1.67
CA VAL A 272 0.66 -13.38 -1.97
C VAL A 272 0.46 -13.68 -3.45
N ARG A 273 1.11 -12.93 -4.35
CA ARG A 273 0.84 -12.98 -5.80
C ARG A 273 1.74 -13.93 -6.57
N SER A 274 2.89 -14.30 -6.03
CA SER A 274 3.76 -15.29 -6.67
C SER A 274 3.28 -16.72 -6.51
N GLY A 275 2.43 -16.99 -5.50
CA GLY A 275 1.98 -18.33 -5.14
C GLY A 275 3.11 -19.29 -4.72
N ILE A 276 4.32 -18.75 -4.42
CA ILE A 276 5.47 -19.57 -4.00
C ILE A 276 5.22 -20.22 -2.64
N LEU A 277 4.46 -19.55 -1.77
CA LEU A 277 4.13 -20.06 -0.44
C LEU A 277 2.76 -20.71 -0.46
N THR A 278 2.65 -21.88 0.15
CA THR A 278 1.37 -22.55 0.35
C THR A 278 0.58 -21.82 1.42
N SER A 279 -0.48 -21.15 1.02
CA SER A 279 -1.41 -20.44 1.89
C SER A 279 -2.80 -20.41 1.25
N VAL A 280 -3.83 -20.47 2.07
CA VAL A 280 -5.23 -20.27 1.61
C VAL A 280 -5.50 -18.84 1.15
N HIS A 281 -4.65 -17.90 1.54
CA HIS A 281 -4.72 -16.49 1.16
C HIS A 281 -3.86 -16.17 -0.10
N SER A 282 -3.04 -17.13 -0.58
CA SER A 282 -2.22 -16.91 -1.76
C SER A 282 -3.03 -17.20 -3.03
N PHE A 283 -2.71 -16.44 -4.08
CA PHE A 283 -3.20 -16.76 -5.41
C PHE A 283 -2.52 -18.00 -5.99
N ALA A 284 -3.01 -18.49 -7.11
CA ALA A 284 -2.40 -19.58 -7.85
C ALA A 284 -0.94 -19.25 -8.21
N LEU A 285 -0.10 -20.29 -8.28
CA LEU A 285 1.32 -20.16 -8.62
C LEU A 285 1.51 -19.50 -10.00
N ASP A 286 2.15 -18.35 -10.01
CA ASP A 286 2.49 -17.59 -11.20
C ASP A 286 3.91 -17.02 -11.08
N PRO A 287 4.93 -17.78 -11.47
CA PRO A 287 6.34 -17.40 -11.34
C PRO A 287 6.71 -16.15 -12.16
N GLU A 288 6.09 -15.93 -13.32
CA GLU A 288 6.41 -14.78 -14.17
C GLU A 288 5.93 -13.48 -13.52
N ARG A 289 4.67 -13.44 -13.07
CA ARG A 289 4.15 -12.29 -12.31
C ARG A 289 4.94 -12.07 -11.02
N GLY A 290 5.29 -13.15 -10.32
CA GLY A 290 6.12 -13.10 -9.14
C GLY A 290 7.49 -12.46 -9.40
N LEU A 291 8.18 -12.88 -10.46
CA LEU A 291 9.50 -12.34 -10.81
C LEU A 291 9.43 -10.83 -11.12
N ILE A 292 8.44 -10.40 -11.89
CA ILE A 292 8.29 -8.97 -12.23
C ILE A 292 8.04 -8.14 -10.97
N LEU A 293 7.16 -8.58 -10.06
CA LEU A 293 6.92 -7.91 -8.79
C LEU A 293 8.17 -7.86 -7.91
N LEU A 294 8.96 -8.93 -7.89
CA LEU A 294 10.24 -8.96 -7.18
C LEU A 294 11.22 -7.93 -7.74
N LEU A 295 11.33 -7.82 -9.06
CA LEU A 295 12.19 -6.84 -9.73
C LEU A 295 11.72 -5.40 -9.44
N ILE A 296 10.42 -5.12 -9.44
CA ILE A 296 9.86 -3.83 -9.05
C ILE A 296 10.20 -3.53 -7.59
N THR A 297 9.99 -4.49 -6.70
CA THR A 297 10.32 -4.36 -5.27
C THR A 297 11.80 -4.06 -5.07
N LEU A 298 12.67 -4.78 -5.77
CA LEU A 298 14.11 -4.57 -5.73
C LEU A 298 14.50 -3.18 -6.25
N ALA A 299 13.92 -2.74 -7.35
CA ALA A 299 14.20 -1.41 -7.92
C ALA A 299 13.78 -0.29 -6.96
N ILE A 300 12.59 -0.36 -6.36
CA ILE A 300 12.11 0.60 -5.35
C ILE A 300 13.02 0.58 -4.12
N THR A 301 13.42 -0.61 -3.66
CA THR A 301 14.31 -0.79 -2.51
C THR A 301 15.67 -0.15 -2.75
N LEU A 302 16.34 -0.52 -3.84
CA LEU A 302 17.67 -0.01 -4.18
C LEU A 302 17.66 1.51 -4.37
N TYR A 303 16.66 2.04 -5.06
CA TYR A 303 16.51 3.47 -5.24
C TYR A 303 16.30 4.20 -3.90
N SER A 304 15.44 3.68 -3.04
CA SER A 304 15.14 4.30 -1.73
C SER A 304 16.37 4.31 -0.82
N PHE A 305 17.10 3.21 -0.76
CA PHE A 305 18.35 3.16 0.01
C PHE A 305 19.43 4.04 -0.60
N PHE A 306 19.56 4.10 -1.92
CA PHE A 306 20.49 5.04 -2.56
C PHE A 306 20.19 6.49 -2.17
N VAL A 307 18.92 6.91 -2.21
CA VAL A 307 18.51 8.25 -1.79
C VAL A 307 18.77 8.46 -0.30
N PHE A 308 18.45 7.48 0.54
CA PHE A 308 18.67 7.55 1.99
C PHE A 308 20.17 7.73 2.34
N PHE A 309 21.05 6.89 1.80
CA PHE A 309 22.49 6.96 2.10
C PHE A 309 23.18 8.20 1.52
N LYS A 310 22.61 8.81 0.48
CA LYS A 310 23.12 10.05 -0.10
C LYS A 310 22.63 11.30 0.63
N SER A 311 21.65 11.17 1.53
CA SER A 311 21.05 12.31 2.22
C SER A 311 21.87 12.78 3.41
N ASP A 312 21.92 14.11 3.61
CA ASP A 312 22.57 14.75 4.77
C ASP A 312 21.56 15.01 5.92
N VAL A 313 20.72 14.02 6.23
CA VAL A 313 19.78 14.14 7.35
C VAL A 313 20.54 13.84 8.63
N SER A 314 20.73 14.86 9.48
CA SER A 314 21.42 14.72 10.76
C SER A 314 20.44 14.80 11.93
N ASP A 315 20.76 14.09 12.99
CA ASP A 315 20.11 14.23 14.29
C ASP A 315 20.75 15.38 15.07
N ASN A 316 20.00 15.97 15.98
CA ASN A 316 20.53 17.03 16.86
C ASN A 316 21.49 16.38 17.88
N SER A 317 22.81 16.51 17.66
CA SER A 317 23.87 15.85 18.43
C SER A 317 24.07 16.41 19.87
N SER A 318 23.34 17.46 20.24
CA SER A 318 23.49 18.12 21.54
C SER A 318 22.71 17.48 22.69
N ILE A 319 21.96 16.41 22.44
CA ILE A 319 21.16 15.77 23.47
C ILE A 319 21.89 14.55 23.99
N ASN A 320 22.47 14.66 25.19
CA ASN A 320 22.96 13.52 25.96
C ASN A 320 21.77 12.64 26.37
N TYR A 321 21.74 11.42 25.85
CA TYR A 321 20.75 10.44 26.23
C TYR A 321 21.03 9.95 27.66
N SER A 322 20.20 10.31 28.60
CA SER A 322 20.14 9.60 29.86
C SER A 322 19.49 8.24 29.62
N ILE A 323 20.19 7.16 30.01
CA ILE A 323 19.63 5.80 30.02
C ILE A 323 18.35 5.75 30.89
N VAL A 324 18.21 6.68 31.84
CA VAL A 324 17.05 6.89 32.70
C VAL A 324 16.14 8.00 32.15
N SER A 325 15.79 7.95 30.87
CA SER A 325 14.77 8.86 30.33
C SER A 325 13.37 8.40 30.73
N LYS A 326 12.41 9.35 30.87
CA LYS A 326 11.02 9.01 31.15
C LYS A 326 10.46 7.93 30.19
N ALA A 327 10.87 7.93 28.94
CA ALA A 327 10.45 6.95 27.94
C ALA A 327 10.96 5.53 28.29
N VAL A 328 12.23 5.38 28.69
CA VAL A 328 12.82 4.12 29.14
C VAL A 328 12.18 3.67 30.46
N SER A 329 11.96 4.62 31.38
CA SER A 329 11.29 4.35 32.66
C SER A 329 9.85 3.85 32.47
N TYR A 330 9.08 4.44 31.53
CA TYR A 330 7.73 3.97 31.21
C TYR A 330 7.73 2.58 30.59
N THR A 331 8.62 2.28 29.64
CA THR A 331 8.70 0.96 29.02
C THR A 331 9.10 -0.15 30.00
N HIS A 332 10.03 0.14 30.94
CA HIS A 332 10.52 -0.88 31.85
C HIS A 332 9.72 -0.99 33.16
N LEU A 333 9.03 0.07 33.58
CA LEU A 333 8.26 0.06 34.84
C LEU A 333 6.78 -0.20 34.65
N THR A 334 6.19 0.13 33.49
CA THR A 334 4.73 -0.04 33.29
C THR A 334 4.37 -1.35 32.59
N LEU A 335 5.21 -1.89 31.71
CA LEU A 335 4.95 -3.18 31.07
C LEU A 335 4.84 -4.34 32.08
N PRO A 336 5.69 -4.48 33.12
CA PRO A 336 5.53 -5.53 34.13
C PRO A 336 4.28 -5.38 35.00
N THR A 337 3.77 -4.17 35.22
CA THR A 337 2.58 -3.91 36.04
C THR A 337 1.26 -4.11 35.30
N ILE A 338 1.27 -4.17 33.99
CA ILE A 338 0.07 -4.46 33.16
C ILE A 338 -0.12 -5.97 33.00
N CYS A 339 0.93 -6.78 33.22
CA CYS A 339 0.89 -8.23 33.09
C CYS A 339 0.70 -8.95 34.47
N SER A 340 0.54 -8.22 35.57
CA SER A 340 0.16 -8.72 36.89
C SER A 340 -1.26 -8.30 37.21
#